data_8c5e663fa60906ac3275da43a1ccf253
#
_entry.id   8c5e663fa60906ac3275da43a1ccf253
#
_cell.length_a   1.000
_cell.length_b   1.000
_cell.length_c   1.000
_cell.angle_alpha   90.00
_cell.angle_beta   90.00
_cell.angle_gamma   90.00
#
_symmetry.space_group_name_H-M   'P 1'
#
loop_
_entity.id
_entity.type
_entity.pdbx_description
1 polymer ?
#
loop_
_entity_poly.entity_id
_entity_poly.type
_entity_poly.pdbx_seq_one_letter_code
_entity_poly.pdbx_strand_id
1 'polypeptide(L)'
;MSSPISIVFCGTPEFAVPSLAALCADNRFSVDLVISQPDKPVGRSQELTPSPVKIFAKEQGIEVWQPESLNKEFAAHHFAKRPDFLVVVAYGQIVSQQVLDFPIVAPVNVHASLLPALRGASPLQHAVLLGHAQSGVTIQKMVRELDAGPILGQSSIELDSRETTASLHDKLSTLGAQLLIDTLSHPLHPIDQDNGKATFCHKLTRDDGVINFQTMTAVEIDRKVRALVPWPGVKWNDIKILATDVAPQANSIAISCVHDTQLFITSLQPDGRKPMSGTDFERGYPEMLGKMKGGL
;
A
#
# COMPACT_ATOMS: atom_id res chain seq x y z
N MET A 1 -29.58 19.72 -16.57
CA MET A 1 -28.33 19.02 -16.20
C MET A 1 -28.66 18.11 -15.03
N SER A 2 -28.26 16.84 -15.06
CA SER A 2 -28.41 15.95 -13.90
C SER A 2 -27.58 16.48 -12.74
N SER A 3 -28.06 16.28 -11.50
CA SER A 3 -27.28 16.63 -10.31
C SER A 3 -25.95 15.84 -10.31
N PRO A 4 -24.85 16.42 -9.81
CA PRO A 4 -23.59 15.68 -9.65
C PRO A 4 -23.78 14.45 -8.75
N ILE A 5 -23.06 13.41 -9.04
CA ILE A 5 -22.98 12.18 -8.20
C ILE A 5 -22.33 12.54 -6.86
N SER A 6 -23.06 12.33 -5.78
CA SER A 6 -22.66 12.69 -4.42
C SER A 6 -21.77 11.64 -3.79
N ILE A 7 -20.60 12.07 -3.27
CA ILE A 7 -19.55 11.21 -2.73
C ILE A 7 -19.25 11.56 -1.28
N VAL A 8 -19.21 10.55 -0.41
CA VAL A 8 -18.45 10.60 0.84
C VAL A 8 -17.18 9.78 0.63
N PHE A 9 -16.02 10.40 0.84
CA PHE A 9 -14.71 9.78 0.60
C PHE A 9 -14.03 9.40 1.91
N CYS A 10 -13.59 8.14 2.05
CA CYS A 10 -12.84 7.63 3.18
C CYS A 10 -11.42 7.27 2.76
N GLY A 11 -10.42 7.98 3.25
CA GLY A 11 -9.02 7.73 2.93
C GLY A 11 -8.07 8.34 3.93
N THR A 12 -6.80 7.87 3.93
CA THR A 12 -5.80 8.37 4.89
C THR A 12 -4.45 8.65 4.24
N PRO A 13 -3.72 7.66 3.64
CA PRO A 13 -2.36 7.85 3.14
C PRO A 13 -2.32 8.47 1.75
N GLU A 14 -1.10 8.74 1.29
CA GLU A 14 -0.80 9.32 -0.03
C GLU A 14 -1.45 8.52 -1.17
N PHE A 15 -1.53 7.21 -1.07
CA PHE A 15 -2.19 6.35 -2.06
C PHE A 15 -3.62 6.76 -2.40
N ALA A 16 -4.33 7.34 -1.45
CA ALA A 16 -5.73 7.75 -1.62
C ALA A 16 -5.90 9.14 -2.27
N VAL A 17 -4.85 9.98 -2.25
CA VAL A 17 -4.92 11.37 -2.73
C VAL A 17 -5.25 11.46 -4.23
N PRO A 18 -4.64 10.68 -5.15
CA PRO A 18 -4.99 10.75 -6.57
C PRO A 18 -6.47 10.43 -6.86
N SER A 19 -7.06 9.47 -6.14
CA SER A 19 -8.48 9.14 -6.28
C SER A 19 -9.39 10.29 -5.83
N LEU A 20 -9.07 10.93 -4.70
CA LEU A 20 -9.79 12.10 -4.22
C LEU A 20 -9.64 13.28 -5.19
N ALA A 21 -8.42 13.53 -5.67
CA ALA A 21 -8.14 14.62 -6.62
C ALA A 21 -8.90 14.43 -7.94
N ALA A 22 -8.96 13.21 -8.46
CA ALA A 22 -9.71 12.90 -9.68
C ALA A 22 -11.21 13.14 -9.51
N LEU A 23 -11.79 12.76 -8.36
CA LEU A 23 -13.20 13.02 -8.05
C LEU A 23 -13.49 14.54 -7.95
N CYS A 24 -12.58 15.33 -7.36
CA CYS A 24 -12.72 16.77 -7.24
C CYS A 24 -12.57 17.51 -8.58
N ALA A 25 -11.76 16.99 -9.48
CA ALA A 25 -11.50 17.60 -10.79
C ALA A 25 -12.61 17.36 -11.82
N ASP A 26 -13.50 16.42 -11.59
CA ASP A 26 -14.54 16.01 -12.53
C ASP A 26 -15.92 16.52 -12.10
N ASN A 27 -16.50 17.43 -12.88
CA ASN A 27 -17.78 18.07 -12.59
C ASN A 27 -18.99 17.11 -12.50
N ARG A 28 -18.82 15.84 -12.87
CA ARG A 28 -19.87 14.82 -12.70
C ARG A 28 -20.02 14.39 -11.24
N PHE A 29 -19.04 14.69 -10.38
CA PHE A 29 -19.00 14.30 -8.97
C PHE A 29 -19.01 15.52 -8.04
N SER A 30 -19.55 15.31 -6.84
CA SER A 30 -19.48 16.26 -5.71
C SER A 30 -18.97 15.50 -4.50
N VAL A 31 -17.79 15.83 -4.00
CA VAL A 31 -17.28 15.28 -2.74
C VAL A 31 -17.83 16.12 -1.59
N ASP A 32 -18.85 15.59 -0.92
CA ASP A 32 -19.58 16.31 0.13
C ASP A 32 -18.87 16.25 1.50
N LEU A 33 -18.12 15.17 1.76
CA LEU A 33 -17.39 14.95 3.02
C LEU A 33 -16.19 14.05 2.77
N VAL A 34 -15.08 14.36 3.43
CA VAL A 34 -13.92 13.48 3.53
C VAL A 34 -13.79 12.93 4.94
N ILE A 35 -13.68 11.62 5.07
CA ILE A 35 -13.42 10.93 6.33
C ILE A 35 -11.98 10.43 6.33
N SER A 36 -11.18 10.82 7.32
CA SER A 36 -9.79 10.40 7.46
C SER A 36 -9.49 9.96 8.88
N GLN A 37 -8.44 9.17 9.09
CA GLN A 37 -8.01 8.86 10.44
C GLN A 37 -7.52 10.14 11.16
N PRO A 38 -7.62 10.19 12.51
CA PRO A 38 -7.06 11.28 13.31
C PRO A 38 -5.59 11.52 13.00
N ASP A 39 -5.14 12.75 13.20
CA ASP A 39 -3.74 13.12 13.09
C ASP A 39 -2.90 12.27 14.04
N LYS A 40 -1.73 11.83 13.60
CA LYS A 40 -0.86 10.95 14.37
C LYS A 40 0.50 11.58 14.61
N PRO A 41 1.14 11.29 15.74
CA PRO A 41 2.52 11.67 15.97
C PRO A 41 3.44 11.00 14.94
N VAL A 42 4.31 11.77 14.27
CA VAL A 42 5.24 11.29 13.25
C VAL A 42 6.67 11.67 13.60
N GLY A 43 7.62 10.79 13.27
CA GLY A 43 9.04 11.02 13.45
C GLY A 43 9.50 10.98 14.90
N ARG A 44 10.75 11.44 15.13
CA ARG A 44 11.37 11.47 16.47
C ARG A 44 10.80 12.58 17.35
N SER A 45 10.35 13.68 16.76
CA SER A 45 9.72 14.81 17.45
C SER A 45 8.33 14.53 17.97
N GLN A 46 7.69 13.44 17.55
CA GLN A 46 6.30 13.09 17.91
C GLN A 46 5.31 14.23 17.60
N GLU A 47 5.57 15.00 16.55
CA GLU A 47 4.72 16.09 16.13
C GLU A 47 3.45 15.54 15.44
N LEU A 48 2.29 16.06 15.86
CA LEU A 48 1.01 15.70 15.26
C LEU A 48 0.98 16.13 13.79
N THR A 49 0.93 15.14 12.91
CA THR A 49 0.97 15.37 11.47
C THR A 49 -0.37 14.99 10.86
N PRO A 50 -1.01 15.91 10.11
CA PRO A 50 -2.25 15.60 9.40
C PRO A 50 -2.00 14.56 8.30
N SER A 51 -3.04 13.76 8.00
CA SER A 51 -2.97 12.80 6.90
C SER A 51 -2.88 13.52 5.54
N PRO A 52 -2.23 12.92 4.53
CA PRO A 52 -2.19 13.46 3.17
C PRO A 52 -3.58 13.77 2.60
N VAL A 53 -4.55 12.90 2.83
CA VAL A 53 -5.94 13.10 2.41
C VAL A 53 -6.58 14.31 3.10
N LYS A 54 -6.33 14.52 4.40
CA LYS A 54 -6.82 15.71 5.13
C LYS A 54 -6.20 17.00 4.58
N ILE A 55 -4.90 17.00 4.29
CA ILE A 55 -4.22 18.15 3.73
C ILE A 55 -4.88 18.54 2.42
N PHE A 56 -4.98 17.59 1.49
CA PHE A 56 -5.58 17.82 0.18
C PHE A 56 -7.05 18.27 0.29
N ALA A 57 -7.88 17.62 1.11
CA ALA A 57 -9.27 17.96 1.28
C ALA A 57 -9.47 19.42 1.78
N LYS A 58 -8.63 19.86 2.73
CA LYS A 58 -8.65 21.24 3.22
C LYS A 58 -8.25 22.26 2.16
N GLU A 59 -7.26 21.96 1.32
CA GLU A 59 -6.87 22.80 0.18
C GLU A 59 -8.00 22.95 -0.83
N GLN A 60 -8.85 21.93 -0.99
CA GLN A 60 -10.04 21.97 -1.84
C GLN A 60 -11.28 22.57 -1.15
N GLY A 61 -11.17 22.98 0.13
CA GLY A 61 -12.30 23.54 0.89
C GLY A 61 -13.36 22.50 1.28
N ILE A 62 -13.02 21.22 1.29
CA ILE A 62 -13.93 20.12 1.62
C ILE A 62 -13.91 19.88 3.14
N GLU A 63 -15.09 19.66 3.72
CA GLU A 63 -15.22 19.28 5.12
C GLU A 63 -14.50 17.97 5.40
N VAL A 64 -13.76 17.92 6.53
CA VAL A 64 -13.02 16.73 6.96
C VAL A 64 -13.50 16.29 8.33
N TRP A 65 -13.98 15.05 8.43
CA TRP A 65 -14.32 14.40 9.69
C TRP A 65 -13.27 13.33 10.04
N GLN A 66 -12.78 13.37 11.27
CA GLN A 66 -11.72 12.49 11.77
C GLN A 66 -12.18 11.73 13.03
N PRO A 67 -13.09 10.73 12.90
CA PRO A 67 -13.53 9.94 14.05
C PRO A 67 -12.40 9.04 14.55
N GLU A 68 -12.28 8.92 15.87
CA GLU A 68 -11.41 7.90 16.50
C GLU A 68 -11.85 6.49 16.10
N SER A 69 -13.15 6.27 16.07
CA SER A 69 -13.77 5.04 15.60
C SER A 69 -14.98 5.34 14.74
N LEU A 70 -14.83 5.17 13.42
CA LEU A 70 -15.91 5.40 12.47
C LEU A 70 -17.20 4.66 12.88
N ASN A 71 -17.09 3.38 13.21
CA ASN A 71 -18.26 2.56 13.53
C ASN A 71 -19.00 2.98 14.79
N LYS A 72 -18.31 3.55 15.79
CA LYS A 72 -18.93 3.98 17.05
C LYS A 72 -19.57 5.36 16.93
N GLU A 73 -18.97 6.23 16.13
CA GLU A 73 -19.34 7.63 16.02
C GLU A 73 -20.29 7.90 14.85
N PHE A 74 -20.42 6.93 13.92
CA PHE A 74 -21.19 7.09 12.70
C PHE A 74 -22.65 7.48 12.93
N ALA A 75 -23.33 6.83 13.86
CA ALA A 75 -24.74 7.09 14.15
C ALA A 75 -24.99 8.47 14.78
N ALA A 76 -23.96 9.05 15.43
CA ALA A 76 -24.05 10.38 16.05
C ALA A 76 -23.62 11.51 15.10
N HIS A 77 -22.98 11.20 13.98
CA HIS A 77 -22.59 12.18 13.00
C HIS A 77 -23.78 12.66 12.17
N HIS A 78 -23.90 13.95 12.02
CA HIS A 78 -25.00 14.56 11.27
C HIS A 78 -24.62 14.72 9.80
N PHE A 79 -25.04 13.78 8.96
CA PHE A 79 -24.87 13.88 7.51
C PHE A 79 -25.99 14.76 6.90
N ALA A 80 -25.62 15.76 6.12
CA ALA A 80 -26.60 16.63 5.46
C ALA A 80 -27.54 15.85 4.50
N LYS A 81 -26.99 14.81 3.85
CA LYS A 81 -27.73 13.87 2.98
C LYS A 81 -26.98 12.54 2.90
N ARG A 82 -27.67 11.50 2.43
CA ARG A 82 -27.02 10.24 2.04
C ARG A 82 -26.32 10.44 0.70
N PRO A 83 -25.03 10.03 0.58
CA PRO A 83 -24.31 10.11 -0.69
C PRO A 83 -24.79 9.02 -1.66
N ASP A 84 -24.53 9.21 -2.96
CA ASP A 84 -24.70 8.13 -3.93
C ASP A 84 -23.67 7.03 -3.67
N PHE A 85 -22.41 7.38 -3.45
CA PHE A 85 -21.35 6.43 -3.15
C PHE A 85 -20.59 6.79 -1.87
N LEU A 86 -20.23 5.75 -1.13
CA LEU A 86 -19.17 5.79 -0.13
C LEU A 86 -17.90 5.22 -0.78
N VAL A 87 -16.91 6.05 -1.07
CA VAL A 87 -15.65 5.65 -1.69
C VAL A 87 -14.59 5.45 -0.61
N VAL A 88 -14.03 4.25 -0.51
CA VAL A 88 -13.00 3.91 0.48
C VAL A 88 -11.69 3.60 -0.23
N VAL A 89 -10.62 4.29 0.14
CA VAL A 89 -9.27 4.09 -0.38
C VAL A 89 -8.27 4.10 0.75
N ALA A 90 -7.73 2.95 1.10
CA ALA A 90 -6.72 2.81 2.16
C ALA A 90 -7.06 3.56 3.46
N TYR A 91 -8.31 3.48 3.91
CA TYR A 91 -8.78 4.20 5.10
C TYR A 91 -8.18 3.68 6.41
N GLY A 92 -8.00 2.36 6.50
CA GLY A 92 -7.30 1.70 7.61
C GLY A 92 -8.15 1.40 8.85
N GLN A 93 -9.49 1.55 8.79
CA GLN A 93 -10.44 1.02 9.77
C GLN A 93 -11.39 0.03 9.09
N ILE A 94 -11.86 -0.96 9.86
CA ILE A 94 -12.93 -1.87 9.41
C ILE A 94 -14.24 -1.09 9.38
N VAL A 95 -14.99 -1.25 8.29
CA VAL A 95 -16.26 -0.54 8.07
C VAL A 95 -17.41 -1.48 8.44
N SER A 96 -18.29 -1.03 9.35
CA SER A 96 -19.45 -1.83 9.80
C SER A 96 -20.55 -1.90 8.75
N GLN A 97 -21.47 -2.88 8.90
CA GLN A 97 -22.63 -3.02 8.01
C GLN A 97 -23.46 -1.74 7.95
N GLN A 98 -23.66 -1.07 9.09
CA GLN A 98 -24.40 0.20 9.14
C GLN A 98 -23.78 1.28 8.22
N VAL A 99 -22.46 1.35 8.16
CA VAL A 99 -21.75 2.29 7.29
C VAL A 99 -21.80 1.83 5.83
N LEU A 100 -21.70 0.51 5.57
CA LEU A 100 -21.81 -0.06 4.23
C LEU A 100 -23.21 0.15 3.62
N ASP A 101 -24.26 0.15 4.42
CA ASP A 101 -25.64 0.36 3.96
C ASP A 101 -26.02 1.85 3.83
N PHE A 102 -25.10 2.74 4.19
CA PHE A 102 -25.39 4.18 4.19
C PHE A 102 -25.51 4.82 2.79
N PRO A 103 -24.64 4.55 1.81
CA PRO A 103 -24.78 5.15 0.48
C PRO A 103 -26.04 4.65 -0.24
N ILE A 104 -26.57 5.48 -1.18
CA ILE A 104 -27.79 5.16 -1.94
C ILE A 104 -27.52 4.06 -2.98
N VAL A 105 -26.36 4.14 -3.66
CA VAL A 105 -26.01 3.23 -4.76
C VAL A 105 -25.10 2.11 -4.26
N ALA A 106 -23.92 2.44 -3.77
CA ALA A 106 -22.97 1.45 -3.25
C ALA A 106 -21.83 2.03 -2.40
N PRO A 107 -21.36 1.25 -1.41
CA PRO A 107 -20.02 1.43 -0.85
C PRO A 107 -19.00 0.77 -1.81
N VAL A 108 -17.96 1.50 -2.22
CA VAL A 108 -16.93 1.00 -3.14
C VAL A 108 -15.54 1.15 -2.53
N ASN A 109 -14.65 0.21 -2.83
CA ASN A 109 -13.25 0.26 -2.41
C ASN A 109 -12.33 0.18 -3.61
N VAL A 110 -11.28 1.00 -3.58
CA VAL A 110 -10.14 0.92 -4.50
C VAL A 110 -9.09 0.02 -3.89
N HIS A 111 -8.99 -1.22 -4.37
CA HIS A 111 -8.07 -2.23 -3.86
C HIS A 111 -6.87 -2.41 -4.79
N ALA A 112 -5.65 -2.37 -4.23
CA ALA A 112 -4.41 -2.36 -5.00
C ALA A 112 -3.93 -3.77 -5.38
N SER A 113 -4.84 -4.60 -5.91
CA SER A 113 -4.53 -5.90 -6.53
C SER A 113 -5.59 -6.26 -7.57
N LEU A 114 -5.31 -7.31 -8.34
CA LEU A 114 -6.28 -7.96 -9.22
C LEU A 114 -7.07 -9.01 -8.42
N LEU A 115 -8.16 -8.58 -7.74
CA LEU A 115 -9.01 -9.50 -6.99
C LEU A 115 -9.54 -10.65 -7.89
N PRO A 116 -9.64 -11.87 -7.37
CA PRO A 116 -9.57 -12.27 -5.97
C PRO A 116 -8.15 -12.50 -5.40
N ALA A 117 -7.09 -12.18 -6.13
CA ALA A 117 -5.73 -12.31 -5.63
C ALA A 117 -5.38 -11.20 -4.63
N LEU A 118 -4.64 -11.55 -3.57
CA LEU A 118 -4.11 -10.64 -2.56
C LEU A 118 -5.19 -9.83 -1.84
N ARG A 119 -6.30 -10.49 -1.41
CA ARG A 119 -7.23 -9.91 -0.44
C ARG A 119 -6.48 -9.58 0.85
N GLY A 120 -6.73 -8.43 1.48
CA GLY A 120 -6.15 -8.07 2.77
C GLY A 120 -5.34 -6.78 2.78
N ALA A 121 -4.40 -6.68 3.74
CA ALA A 121 -3.88 -5.39 4.19
C ALA A 121 -2.69 -4.84 3.40
N SER A 122 -1.94 -5.66 2.68
CA SER A 122 -0.63 -5.25 2.10
C SER A 122 -0.41 -5.78 0.68
N PRO A 123 -1.36 -5.58 -0.26
CA PRO A 123 -1.30 -6.17 -1.59
C PRO A 123 -0.09 -5.71 -2.43
N LEU A 124 0.30 -4.43 -2.34
CA LEU A 124 1.46 -3.88 -3.03
C LEU A 124 2.75 -4.62 -2.68
N GLN A 125 3.02 -4.72 -1.37
CA GLN A 125 4.21 -5.39 -0.88
C GLN A 125 4.23 -6.88 -1.25
N HIS A 126 3.09 -7.56 -1.11
CA HIS A 126 2.99 -8.98 -1.45
C HIS A 126 3.15 -9.24 -2.95
N ALA A 127 2.68 -8.37 -3.83
CA ALA A 127 2.92 -8.49 -5.26
C ALA A 127 4.42 -8.50 -5.60
N VAL A 128 5.20 -7.62 -4.96
CA VAL A 128 6.67 -7.57 -5.13
C VAL A 128 7.36 -8.75 -4.43
N LEU A 129 6.97 -9.07 -3.17
CA LEU A 129 7.54 -10.20 -2.40
C LEU A 129 7.40 -11.54 -3.14
N LEU A 130 6.21 -11.79 -3.69
CA LEU A 130 5.90 -13.02 -4.41
C LEU A 130 6.45 -13.02 -5.84
N GLY A 131 6.93 -11.87 -6.33
CA GLY A 131 7.48 -11.71 -7.66
C GLY A 131 6.44 -11.93 -8.76
N HIS A 132 5.25 -11.38 -8.57
CA HIS A 132 4.22 -11.42 -9.59
C HIS A 132 4.71 -10.72 -10.87
N ALA A 133 4.35 -11.27 -12.03
CA ALA A 133 4.63 -10.64 -13.32
C ALA A 133 3.68 -9.48 -13.61
N GLN A 134 2.47 -9.52 -13.01
CA GLN A 134 1.43 -8.51 -13.17
C GLN A 134 0.86 -8.12 -11.81
N SER A 135 0.40 -6.87 -11.71
CA SER A 135 -0.45 -6.38 -10.63
C SER A 135 -1.52 -5.47 -11.23
N GLY A 136 -2.30 -4.81 -10.39
CA GLY A 136 -3.33 -3.90 -10.87
C GLY A 136 -4.19 -3.36 -9.75
N VAL A 137 -5.32 -2.78 -10.14
CA VAL A 137 -6.31 -2.22 -9.23
C VAL A 137 -7.67 -2.82 -9.53
N THR A 138 -8.43 -3.07 -8.47
CA THR A 138 -9.83 -3.47 -8.54
C THR A 138 -10.70 -2.44 -7.83
N ILE A 139 -11.74 -1.96 -8.50
CA ILE A 139 -12.86 -1.30 -7.85
C ILE A 139 -13.85 -2.39 -7.48
N GLN A 140 -14.13 -2.56 -6.18
CA GLN A 140 -15.08 -3.56 -5.70
C GLN A 140 -16.22 -2.91 -4.94
N LYS A 141 -17.41 -3.49 -4.99
CA LYS A 141 -18.49 -3.19 -4.06
C LYS A 141 -18.14 -3.81 -2.72
N MET A 142 -18.12 -3.01 -1.67
CA MET A 142 -17.75 -3.52 -0.34
C MET A 142 -18.86 -4.38 0.25
N VAL A 143 -18.45 -5.45 0.91
CA VAL A 143 -19.27 -6.34 1.73
C VAL A 143 -18.61 -6.53 3.08
N ARG A 144 -19.26 -7.24 4.00
CA ARG A 144 -18.72 -7.46 5.36
C ARG A 144 -17.41 -8.27 5.35
N GLU A 145 -17.32 -9.25 4.47
CA GLU A 145 -16.09 -10.05 4.29
C GLU A 145 -15.01 -9.20 3.62
N LEU A 146 -13.80 -9.25 4.18
CA LEU A 146 -12.68 -8.45 3.73
C LEU A 146 -12.33 -8.75 2.26
N ASP A 147 -12.42 -7.72 1.42
CA ASP A 147 -12.08 -7.72 -0.01
C ASP A 147 -12.74 -8.84 -0.84
N ALA A 148 -13.90 -9.37 -0.37
CA ALA A 148 -14.63 -10.45 -1.03
C ALA A 148 -15.83 -9.99 -1.87
N GLY A 149 -16.10 -8.70 -1.91
CA GLY A 149 -17.25 -8.14 -2.64
C GLY A 149 -17.12 -8.21 -4.15
N PRO A 150 -18.24 -8.07 -4.89
CA PRO A 150 -18.24 -8.13 -6.35
C PRO A 150 -17.31 -7.08 -6.98
N ILE A 151 -16.65 -7.48 -8.07
CA ILE A 151 -15.79 -6.61 -8.87
C ILE A 151 -16.68 -5.72 -9.74
N LEU A 152 -16.40 -4.40 -9.72
CA LEU A 152 -17.06 -3.39 -10.53
C LEU A 152 -16.19 -2.96 -11.72
N GLY A 153 -14.89 -3.03 -11.58
CA GLY A 153 -13.90 -2.73 -12.59
C GLY A 153 -12.51 -3.22 -12.20
N GLN A 154 -11.70 -3.58 -13.18
CA GLN A 154 -10.31 -3.99 -12.99
C GLN A 154 -9.43 -3.41 -14.08
N SER A 155 -8.20 -3.04 -13.69
CA SER A 155 -7.15 -2.65 -14.63
C SER A 155 -5.81 -3.22 -14.18
N SER A 156 -5.04 -3.78 -15.13
CA SER A 156 -3.76 -4.45 -14.86
C SER A 156 -2.58 -3.67 -15.44
N ILE A 157 -1.42 -3.89 -14.83
CA ILE A 157 -0.11 -3.46 -15.34
C ILE A 157 0.89 -4.61 -15.25
N GLU A 158 1.83 -4.66 -16.19
CA GLU A 158 3.02 -5.50 -16.07
C GLU A 158 3.97 -4.90 -15.03
N LEU A 159 4.58 -5.77 -14.23
CA LEU A 159 5.60 -5.37 -13.25
C LEU A 159 6.99 -5.45 -13.87
N ASP A 160 7.78 -4.42 -13.62
CA ASP A 160 9.20 -4.41 -13.96
C ASP A 160 9.96 -5.47 -13.14
N SER A 161 11.02 -6.05 -13.70
CA SER A 161 11.90 -7.01 -13.00
C SER A 161 12.53 -6.41 -11.73
N ARG A 162 12.68 -5.09 -11.69
CA ARG A 162 13.21 -4.31 -10.55
C ARG A 162 12.13 -3.51 -9.83
N GLU A 163 10.85 -3.84 -10.02
CA GLU A 163 9.74 -3.16 -9.36
C GLU A 163 9.94 -3.11 -7.84
N THR A 164 9.65 -1.96 -7.24
CA THR A 164 9.64 -1.75 -5.80
C THR A 164 8.23 -1.44 -5.32
N THR A 165 7.96 -1.58 -4.03
CA THR A 165 6.67 -1.13 -3.48
C THR A 165 6.43 0.36 -3.72
N ALA A 166 7.46 1.19 -3.68
CA ALA A 166 7.32 2.63 -3.92
C ALA A 166 6.90 2.93 -5.37
N SER A 167 7.60 2.35 -6.37
CA SER A 167 7.24 2.56 -7.77
C SER A 167 5.87 1.97 -8.12
N LEU A 168 5.53 0.81 -7.55
CA LEU A 168 4.23 0.18 -7.73
C LEU A 168 3.10 1.01 -7.09
N HIS A 169 3.35 1.58 -5.92
CA HIS A 169 2.42 2.50 -5.23
C HIS A 169 2.03 3.65 -6.15
N ASP A 170 2.99 4.34 -6.75
CA ASP A 170 2.73 5.50 -7.60
C ASP A 170 1.95 5.12 -8.88
N LYS A 171 2.34 3.99 -9.51
CA LYS A 171 1.64 3.46 -10.68
C LYS A 171 0.19 3.09 -10.35
N LEU A 172 -0.05 2.34 -9.27
CA LEU A 172 -1.38 1.86 -8.93
C LEU A 172 -2.28 2.93 -8.31
N SER A 173 -1.74 3.93 -7.61
CA SER A 173 -2.52 5.06 -7.12
C SER A 173 -3.12 5.89 -8.26
N THR A 174 -2.34 6.13 -9.32
CA THR A 174 -2.79 6.82 -10.53
C THR A 174 -3.79 5.98 -11.33
N LEU A 175 -3.47 4.69 -11.54
CA LEU A 175 -4.35 3.76 -12.26
C LEU A 175 -5.70 3.61 -11.54
N GLY A 176 -5.67 3.52 -10.20
CA GLY A 176 -6.87 3.41 -9.37
C GLY A 176 -7.77 4.63 -9.45
N ALA A 177 -7.18 5.83 -9.51
CA ALA A 177 -7.93 7.06 -9.68
C ALA A 177 -8.67 7.11 -11.03
N GLN A 178 -8.00 6.74 -12.12
CA GLN A 178 -8.60 6.68 -13.45
C GLN A 178 -9.72 5.65 -13.52
N LEU A 179 -9.47 4.43 -13.04
CA LEU A 179 -10.45 3.35 -13.02
C LEU A 179 -11.67 3.68 -12.15
N LEU A 180 -11.48 4.38 -11.02
CA LEU A 180 -12.56 4.83 -10.14
C LEU A 180 -13.51 5.77 -10.88
N ILE A 181 -12.99 6.81 -11.53
CA ILE A 181 -13.79 7.76 -12.31
C ILE A 181 -14.56 7.04 -13.42
N ASP A 182 -13.89 6.18 -14.19
CA ASP A 182 -14.54 5.41 -15.25
C ASP A 182 -15.66 4.53 -14.69
N THR A 183 -15.39 3.77 -13.63
CA THR A 183 -16.36 2.87 -13.01
C THR A 183 -17.60 3.60 -12.49
N LEU A 184 -17.42 4.73 -11.78
CA LEU A 184 -18.53 5.47 -11.17
C LEU A 184 -19.34 6.30 -12.20
N SER A 185 -18.79 6.54 -13.39
CA SER A 185 -19.45 7.30 -14.46
C SER A 185 -20.44 6.48 -15.30
N HIS A 186 -20.45 5.17 -15.12
CA HIS A 186 -21.27 4.24 -15.90
C HIS A 186 -22.16 3.38 -14.98
N PRO A 187 -23.22 2.75 -15.52
CA PRO A 187 -23.98 1.76 -14.76
C PRO A 187 -23.09 0.65 -14.24
N LEU A 188 -23.25 0.30 -12.98
CA LEU A 188 -22.45 -0.73 -12.34
C LEU A 188 -22.84 -2.13 -12.84
N HIS A 189 -21.85 -2.94 -13.20
CA HIS A 189 -22.02 -4.35 -13.61
C HIS A 189 -21.22 -5.25 -12.65
N PRO A 190 -21.75 -5.56 -11.46
CA PRO A 190 -21.06 -6.36 -10.47
C PRO A 190 -20.80 -7.79 -10.95
N ILE A 191 -19.56 -8.26 -10.81
CA ILE A 191 -19.14 -9.63 -11.13
C ILE A 191 -18.64 -10.27 -9.84
N ASP A 192 -19.25 -11.38 -9.44
CA ASP A 192 -18.85 -12.10 -8.24
C ASP A 192 -17.43 -12.66 -8.36
N GLN A 193 -16.67 -12.59 -7.27
CA GLN A 193 -15.33 -13.13 -7.23
C GLN A 193 -15.35 -14.67 -7.12
N ASP A 194 -14.45 -15.34 -7.85
CA ASP A 194 -14.20 -16.78 -7.68
C ASP A 194 -13.38 -17.01 -6.40
N ASN A 195 -14.06 -17.41 -5.33
CA ASN A 195 -13.41 -17.67 -4.04
C ASN A 195 -12.37 -18.81 -4.08
N GLY A 196 -12.49 -19.73 -5.07
CA GLY A 196 -11.49 -20.79 -5.28
C GLY A 196 -10.13 -20.28 -5.76
N LYS A 197 -10.08 -19.07 -6.29
CA LYS A 197 -8.84 -18.39 -6.74
C LYS A 197 -8.34 -17.34 -5.75
N ALA A 198 -9.02 -17.15 -4.63
CA ALA A 198 -8.64 -16.12 -3.66
C ALA A 198 -7.30 -16.45 -3.00
N THR A 199 -6.41 -15.47 -2.97
CA THR A 199 -5.20 -15.47 -2.15
C THR A 199 -5.24 -14.30 -1.17
N PHE A 200 -4.47 -14.40 -0.09
CA PHE A 200 -4.54 -13.44 1.00
C PHE A 200 -3.17 -12.84 1.31
N CYS A 201 -3.18 -11.56 1.68
CA CYS A 201 -2.00 -10.86 2.15
C CYS A 201 -2.24 -10.31 3.57
N HIS A 202 -1.36 -10.68 4.50
CA HIS A 202 -1.45 -10.25 5.89
C HIS A 202 -0.92 -8.83 6.08
N LYS A 203 -1.23 -8.24 7.23
CA LYS A 203 -0.63 -6.99 7.67
C LYS A 203 0.83 -7.25 8.04
N LEU A 204 1.75 -6.54 7.40
CA LEU A 204 3.18 -6.67 7.63
C LEU A 204 3.59 -6.28 9.04
N THR A 205 4.59 -6.96 9.56
CA THR A 205 5.25 -6.73 10.84
C THR A 205 6.75 -6.59 10.65
N ARG A 206 7.49 -6.24 11.70
CA ARG A 206 8.96 -6.17 11.63
C ARG A 206 9.62 -7.51 11.37
N ASP A 207 8.97 -8.61 11.73
CA ASP A 207 9.51 -9.97 11.55
C ASP A 207 9.50 -10.37 10.07
N ASP A 208 8.59 -9.83 9.26
CA ASP A 208 8.58 -10.04 7.81
C ASP A 208 9.87 -9.52 7.14
N GLY A 209 10.55 -8.55 7.76
CA GLY A 209 11.80 -7.99 7.26
C GLY A 209 13.07 -8.73 7.70
N VAL A 210 12.96 -9.77 8.51
CA VAL A 210 14.14 -10.55 8.92
C VAL A 210 14.61 -11.43 7.77
N ILE A 211 15.93 -11.44 7.51
CA ILE A 211 16.55 -12.28 6.48
C ILE A 211 17.63 -13.18 7.07
N ASN A 212 17.88 -14.27 6.38
CA ASN A 212 18.96 -15.21 6.69
C ASN A 212 19.60 -15.71 5.38
N PHE A 213 20.87 -15.41 5.17
CA PHE A 213 21.61 -15.79 3.97
C PHE A 213 21.79 -17.31 3.83
N GLN A 214 21.77 -18.07 4.94
CA GLN A 214 21.93 -19.53 4.95
C GLN A 214 20.62 -20.28 4.66
N THR A 215 19.48 -19.62 4.58
CA THR A 215 18.17 -20.27 4.37
C THR A 215 17.35 -19.63 3.25
N MET A 216 17.79 -18.48 2.71
CA MET A 216 17.10 -17.75 1.65
C MET A 216 17.99 -17.60 0.43
N THR A 217 17.39 -17.60 -0.75
CA THR A 217 18.10 -17.29 -2.01
C THR A 217 18.32 -15.78 -2.16
N ALA A 218 19.28 -15.40 -3.00
CA ALA A 218 19.53 -14.01 -3.33
C ALA A 218 18.29 -13.30 -3.90
N VAL A 219 17.51 -13.99 -4.74
CA VAL A 219 16.27 -13.46 -5.34
C VAL A 219 15.20 -13.20 -4.28
N GLU A 220 15.02 -14.11 -3.31
CA GLU A 220 14.07 -13.91 -2.21
C GLU A 220 14.43 -12.71 -1.34
N ILE A 221 15.73 -12.57 -1.01
CA ILE A 221 16.21 -11.43 -0.22
C ILE A 221 16.07 -10.13 -1.00
N ASP A 222 16.45 -10.12 -2.28
CA ASP A 222 16.31 -8.93 -3.12
C ASP A 222 14.84 -8.48 -3.26
N ARG A 223 13.91 -9.42 -3.44
CA ARG A 223 12.48 -9.12 -3.42
C ARG A 223 12.03 -8.55 -2.09
N LYS A 224 12.50 -9.10 -0.95
CA LYS A 224 12.21 -8.52 0.38
C LYS A 224 12.70 -7.09 0.47
N VAL A 225 13.90 -6.78 0.02
CA VAL A 225 14.44 -5.41 0.06
C VAL A 225 13.59 -4.47 -0.79
N ARG A 226 13.25 -4.84 -2.01
CA ARG A 226 12.40 -4.03 -2.90
C ARG A 226 10.98 -3.86 -2.38
N ALA A 227 10.44 -4.87 -1.70
CA ALA A 227 9.09 -4.85 -1.17
C ALA A 227 8.96 -4.12 0.16
N LEU A 228 9.95 -4.22 1.05
CA LEU A 228 9.80 -3.87 2.46
C LEU A 228 10.62 -2.65 2.90
N VAL A 229 11.49 -2.10 2.05
CA VAL A 229 12.18 -0.84 2.36
C VAL A 229 11.30 0.32 1.88
N PRO A 230 11.08 1.36 2.69
CA PRO A 230 11.67 1.63 4.01
C PRO A 230 10.95 0.96 5.19
N TRP A 231 9.71 0.46 5.02
CA TRP A 231 8.93 -0.16 6.10
C TRP A 231 8.34 -1.50 5.69
N PRO A 232 8.39 -2.54 6.54
CA PRO A 232 8.97 -2.61 7.89
C PRO A 232 10.50 -2.52 7.93
N GLY A 233 11.14 -2.48 6.78
CA GLY A 233 12.59 -2.54 6.61
C GLY A 233 13.09 -3.98 6.55
N VAL A 234 14.31 -4.17 6.01
CA VAL A 234 14.95 -5.49 5.95
C VAL A 234 16.20 -5.47 6.81
N LYS A 235 16.40 -6.51 7.62
CA LYS A 235 17.54 -6.61 8.51
C LYS A 235 18.12 -8.03 8.58
N TRP A 236 19.43 -8.07 8.71
CA TRP A 236 20.19 -9.23 9.16
C TRP A 236 20.87 -8.86 10.49
N ASN A 237 20.44 -9.51 11.58
CA ASN A 237 20.83 -9.10 12.95
C ASN A 237 20.60 -7.59 13.16
N ASP A 238 21.65 -6.84 13.55
CA ASP A 238 21.63 -5.39 13.82
C ASP A 238 22.03 -4.54 12.59
N ILE A 239 21.99 -5.13 11.39
CA ILE A 239 22.33 -4.44 10.15
C ILE A 239 21.07 -4.34 9.29
N LYS A 240 20.67 -3.11 8.94
CA LYS A 240 19.62 -2.87 7.95
C LYS A 240 20.19 -3.01 6.55
N ILE A 241 19.49 -3.77 5.70
CA ILE A 241 19.82 -3.87 4.28
C ILE A 241 18.88 -2.91 3.54
N LEU A 242 19.45 -1.95 2.84
CA LEU A 242 18.70 -0.84 2.25
C LEU A 242 18.55 -0.98 0.74
N ALA A 243 19.55 -1.54 0.04
CA ALA A 243 19.49 -1.79 -1.39
C ALA A 243 20.37 -2.98 -1.78
N THR A 244 19.84 -3.77 -2.72
CA THR A 244 20.49 -4.99 -3.22
C THR A 244 20.29 -5.15 -4.72
N ASP A 245 21.07 -6.06 -5.30
CA ASP A 245 20.85 -6.59 -6.65
C ASP A 245 21.22 -8.07 -6.70
N VAL A 246 20.75 -8.78 -7.72
CA VAL A 246 21.14 -10.16 -8.03
C VAL A 246 22.23 -10.22 -9.11
N ALA A 247 22.57 -9.08 -9.68
CA ALA A 247 23.69 -8.91 -10.62
C ALA A 247 24.78 -8.04 -9.97
N PRO A 248 26.08 -8.24 -10.34
CA PRO A 248 27.16 -7.41 -9.85
C PRO A 248 26.93 -5.92 -10.05
N GLN A 249 27.12 -5.14 -8.99
CA GLN A 249 26.95 -3.70 -8.98
C GLN A 249 28.20 -3.00 -8.44
N ALA A 250 28.47 -1.79 -8.94
CA ALA A 250 29.53 -0.95 -8.41
C ALA A 250 29.28 -0.66 -6.91
N ASN A 251 30.35 -0.61 -6.13
CA ASN A 251 30.33 -0.34 -4.69
C ASN A 251 29.48 -1.33 -3.86
N SER A 252 29.24 -2.54 -4.35
CA SER A 252 28.54 -3.60 -3.66
C SER A 252 29.50 -4.57 -2.97
N ILE A 253 28.98 -5.32 -1.99
CA ILE A 253 29.60 -6.53 -1.47
C ILE A 253 28.78 -7.73 -1.92
N ALA A 254 29.46 -8.79 -2.32
CA ALA A 254 28.85 -10.06 -2.68
C ALA A 254 28.71 -10.96 -1.44
N ILE A 255 27.49 -11.45 -1.19
CA ILE A 255 27.16 -12.40 -0.14
C ILE A 255 26.61 -13.67 -0.78
N SER A 256 27.20 -14.83 -0.43
CA SER A 256 26.69 -16.13 -0.86
C SER A 256 25.40 -16.45 -0.09
N CYS A 257 24.41 -16.92 -0.81
CA CYS A 257 23.12 -17.37 -0.29
C CYS A 257 22.91 -18.85 -0.64
N VAL A 258 21.79 -19.43 -0.18
CA VAL A 258 21.50 -20.86 -0.49
C VAL A 258 21.39 -21.09 -2.01
N HIS A 259 21.55 -22.36 -2.40
CA HIS A 259 21.51 -22.82 -3.79
C HIS A 259 22.55 -22.11 -4.70
N ASP A 260 23.72 -21.80 -4.15
CA ASP A 260 24.84 -21.15 -4.84
C ASP A 260 24.46 -19.81 -5.51
N THR A 261 23.43 -19.12 -4.97
CA THR A 261 23.04 -17.80 -5.44
C THR A 261 23.86 -16.70 -4.77
N GLN A 262 24.07 -15.58 -5.47
CA GLN A 262 24.82 -14.44 -4.94
C GLN A 262 23.96 -13.18 -4.87
N LEU A 263 23.96 -12.54 -3.70
CA LEU A 263 23.34 -11.24 -3.45
C LEU A 263 24.41 -10.15 -3.43
N PHE A 264 24.16 -9.07 -4.14
CA PHE A 264 25.03 -7.89 -4.16
C PHE A 264 24.38 -6.79 -3.34
N ILE A 265 24.92 -6.51 -2.14
CA ILE A 265 24.43 -5.45 -1.26
C ILE A 265 25.11 -4.15 -1.62
N THR A 266 24.35 -3.19 -2.13
CA THR A 266 24.83 -1.88 -2.58
C THR A 266 24.73 -0.82 -1.48
N SER A 267 23.75 -0.95 -0.56
CA SER A 267 23.58 -0.03 0.55
C SER A 267 23.08 -0.76 1.80
N LEU A 268 23.69 -0.46 2.93
CA LEU A 268 23.34 -1.04 4.23
C LEU A 268 23.64 -0.05 5.37
N GLN A 269 23.09 -0.32 6.55
CA GLN A 269 23.22 0.55 7.71
C GLN A 269 23.36 -0.27 8.99
N PRO A 270 24.55 -0.37 9.59
CA PRO A 270 24.71 -0.90 10.95
C PRO A 270 23.98 -0.02 11.96
N ASP A 271 23.53 -0.62 13.06
CA ASP A 271 22.80 0.11 14.09
C ASP A 271 23.60 1.29 14.65
N GLY A 272 22.93 2.43 14.86
CA GLY A 272 23.57 3.65 15.33
C GLY A 272 24.50 4.34 14.31
N ARG A 273 24.60 3.88 13.08
CA ARG A 273 25.42 4.46 12.02
C ARG A 273 24.58 5.09 10.91
N LYS A 274 25.25 5.85 10.03
CA LYS A 274 24.63 6.34 8.78
C LYS A 274 24.63 5.23 7.72
N PRO A 275 23.71 5.27 6.73
CA PRO A 275 23.79 4.43 5.54
C PRO A 275 25.15 4.56 4.86
N MET A 276 25.67 3.45 4.34
CA MET A 276 26.95 3.39 3.64
C MET A 276 26.89 2.41 2.47
N SER A 277 27.85 2.49 1.55
CA SER A 277 27.99 1.55 0.44
C SER A 277 28.49 0.18 0.94
N GLY A 278 28.30 -0.87 0.11
CA GLY A 278 28.86 -2.19 0.40
C GLY A 278 30.39 -2.14 0.59
N THR A 279 31.11 -1.45 -0.28
CA THR A 279 32.57 -1.33 -0.21
C THR A 279 33.06 -0.53 1.00
N ASP A 280 32.29 0.48 1.45
CA ASP A 280 32.63 1.21 2.68
C ASP A 280 32.42 0.33 3.91
N PHE A 281 31.35 -0.50 3.88
CA PHE A 281 31.11 -1.48 4.94
C PHE A 281 32.23 -2.54 4.99
N GLU A 282 32.65 -3.08 3.86
CA GLU A 282 33.75 -4.05 3.79
C GLU A 282 35.04 -3.49 4.42
N ARG A 283 35.37 -2.22 4.13
CA ARG A 283 36.56 -1.55 4.70
C ARG A 283 36.43 -1.26 6.20
N GLY A 284 35.23 -0.83 6.63
CA GLY A 284 35.01 -0.36 8.00
C GLY A 284 34.60 -1.45 8.99
N TYR A 285 34.07 -2.60 8.51
CA TYR A 285 33.47 -3.64 9.34
C TYR A 285 33.83 -5.06 8.90
N PRO A 286 35.14 -5.38 8.73
CA PRO A 286 35.58 -6.69 8.16
C PRO A 286 35.11 -7.90 8.99
N GLU A 287 35.05 -7.78 10.33
CA GLU A 287 34.56 -8.87 11.20
C GLU A 287 33.06 -9.14 11.01
N MET A 288 32.25 -8.08 10.89
CA MET A 288 30.81 -8.24 10.63
C MET A 288 30.57 -8.83 9.24
N LEU A 289 31.33 -8.41 8.25
CA LEU A 289 31.28 -9.00 6.92
C LEU A 289 31.68 -10.48 6.93
N GLY A 290 32.72 -10.85 7.71
CA GLY A 290 33.07 -12.25 7.90
C GLY A 290 31.90 -13.09 8.42
N LYS A 291 31.18 -12.60 9.42
CA LYS A 291 29.96 -13.27 9.93
C LYS A 291 28.84 -13.33 8.88
N MET A 292 28.63 -12.29 8.09
CA MET A 292 27.65 -12.30 6.99
C MET A 292 28.00 -13.37 5.93
N LYS A 293 29.28 -13.56 5.65
CA LYS A 293 29.80 -14.58 4.70
C LYS A 293 29.85 -16.00 5.27
N GLY A 294 29.39 -16.22 6.50
CA GLY A 294 29.37 -17.54 7.15
C GLY A 294 30.64 -17.90 7.90
N GLY A 295 31.52 -16.95 8.19
CA GLY A 295 32.65 -17.11 9.11
C GLY A 295 32.16 -17.21 10.55
N LEU A 296 32.74 -18.15 11.32
CA LEU A 296 32.56 -18.32 12.76
C LEU A 296 33.09 -17.10 13.54
#